data_65e1a59446bd4166763d829fd3da4705
#
_entry.id   65e1a59446bd4166763d829fd3da4705
#
_cell.length_a   1.000
_cell.length_b   1.000
_cell.length_c   1.000
_cell.angle_alpha   90.00
_cell.angle_beta   90.00
_cell.angle_gamma   90.00
#
_symmetry.space_group_name_H-M   'P 1'
#
loop_
_entity.id
_entity.type
_entity.pdbx_description
1 polymer ?
#
loop_
_entity_poly.entity_id
_entity_poly.type
_entity_poly.pdbx_seq_one_letter_code
_entity_poly.pdbx_strand_id
1 'polypeptide(L)'
;MGATEYTVLIQPQGRRVTVASGRPVLEAALAAGLNLPHSCKSGHCASCRARLLSGGIEYPNGLPLGLTADEAKAGNILLCQARARSDLVVEARLIASIADVEIKTLPCRIARLVPLAPDVMQVFLRLPAVETMRFHAGQYLDILLDGGRRRSFSIANPPHDSDLLELHVRKVVGGRFTEPLFGTSPGSLLRIEGPFGQFVCQEQSTAPLLMIAGGTGFAPLKSMLRHLLEGGIDRPIQLYWGARNAQDVYEDALVLEWMRMYPQLTFTAVLSEATQTNASHHRLGWVHEVVLADHPTLAPFDVYAAGPPALVEAIRATFPARGAARLFFDSFDYASDPKPVA
;
A
#
# COMPACT_ATOMS: atom_id res chain seq x y z
N MET A 1 -11.90 25.45 -26.11
CA MET A 1 -10.73 26.05 -25.44
C MET A 1 -9.81 24.92 -25.06
N GLY A 2 -8.56 24.88 -25.63
CA GLY A 2 -7.58 23.84 -25.25
C GLY A 2 -7.22 23.99 -23.77
N ALA A 3 -7.12 22.85 -23.05
CA ALA A 3 -6.63 22.86 -21.68
C ALA A 3 -5.18 23.39 -21.67
N THR A 4 -4.87 24.30 -20.74
CA THR A 4 -3.49 24.77 -20.55
C THR A 4 -2.63 23.57 -20.12
N GLU A 5 -1.49 23.38 -20.76
CA GLU A 5 -0.55 22.32 -20.47
C GLU A 5 0.76 22.89 -19.94
N TYR A 6 1.39 22.17 -19.03
CA TYR A 6 2.69 22.51 -18.45
C TYR A 6 3.67 21.39 -18.65
N THR A 7 4.95 21.71 -18.76
CA THR A 7 6.04 20.73 -18.82
C THR A 7 6.60 20.50 -17.43
N VAL A 8 6.69 19.24 -17.01
CA VAL A 8 7.37 18.84 -15.77
C VAL A 8 8.65 18.10 -16.13
N LEU A 9 9.80 18.68 -15.73
CA LEU A 9 11.12 18.08 -15.85
C LEU A 9 11.46 17.33 -14.57
N ILE A 10 11.68 16.02 -14.68
CA ILE A 10 12.03 15.13 -13.56
C ILE A 10 13.54 14.92 -13.53
N GLN A 11 14.18 15.41 -12.49
CA GLN A 11 15.62 15.28 -12.20
C GLN A 11 15.88 14.11 -11.22
N PRO A 12 17.07 13.48 -11.26
CA PRO A 12 18.23 13.79 -12.10
C PRO A 12 18.17 13.16 -13.52
N GLN A 13 17.15 12.34 -13.85
CA GLN A 13 17.10 11.58 -15.09
C GLN A 13 16.77 12.43 -16.34
N GLY A 14 16.43 13.70 -16.18
CA GLY A 14 16.11 14.63 -17.27
C GLY A 14 14.84 14.28 -18.06
N ARG A 15 13.94 13.48 -17.50
CA ARG A 15 12.71 13.04 -18.17
C ARG A 15 11.66 14.16 -18.12
N ARG A 16 10.94 14.32 -19.22
CA ARG A 16 9.89 15.34 -19.35
C ARG A 16 8.53 14.70 -19.52
N VAL A 17 7.52 15.30 -18.91
CA VAL A 17 6.11 14.92 -19.07
C VAL A 17 5.25 16.16 -19.21
N THR A 18 4.26 16.08 -20.09
CA THR A 18 3.24 17.12 -20.26
C THR A 18 2.09 16.85 -19.30
N VAL A 19 1.71 17.88 -18.53
CA VAL A 19 0.65 17.80 -17.52
C VAL A 19 -0.42 18.82 -17.84
N ALA A 20 -1.64 18.38 -18.11
CA ALA A 20 -2.77 19.28 -18.29
C ALA A 20 -3.09 20.02 -16.98
N SER A 21 -3.46 21.30 -17.09
CA SER A 21 -3.91 22.09 -15.94
C SER A 21 -5.01 21.34 -15.18
N GLY A 22 -4.88 21.31 -13.85
CA GLY A 22 -5.84 20.63 -12.98
C GLY A 22 -5.62 19.10 -12.83
N ARG A 23 -4.70 18.49 -13.58
CA ARG A 23 -4.33 17.08 -13.42
C ARG A 23 -3.19 16.92 -12.42
N PRO A 24 -3.21 15.91 -11.51
CA PRO A 24 -2.08 15.61 -10.65
C PRO A 24 -0.82 15.23 -11.43
N VAL A 25 0.34 15.74 -11.00
CA VAL A 25 1.63 15.48 -11.66
C VAL A 25 1.95 13.98 -11.72
N LEU A 26 1.70 13.25 -10.64
CA LEU A 26 1.90 11.80 -10.59
C LEU A 26 1.08 11.06 -11.66
N GLU A 27 -0.19 11.40 -11.79
CA GLU A 27 -1.08 10.75 -12.75
C GLU A 27 -0.61 10.94 -14.20
N ALA A 28 -0.18 12.15 -14.56
CA ALA A 28 0.37 12.42 -15.88
C ALA A 28 1.70 11.69 -16.11
N ALA A 29 2.57 11.64 -15.09
CA ALA A 29 3.85 10.93 -15.18
C ALA A 29 3.64 9.43 -15.40
N LEU A 30 2.74 8.79 -14.63
CA LEU A 30 2.42 7.37 -14.79
C LEU A 30 1.81 7.07 -16.17
N ALA A 31 0.90 7.93 -16.66
CA ALA A 31 0.32 7.80 -18.00
C ALA A 31 1.38 7.93 -19.13
N ALA A 32 2.46 8.67 -18.88
CA ALA A 32 3.61 8.77 -19.78
C ALA A 32 4.65 7.65 -19.59
N GLY A 33 4.33 6.62 -18.80
CA GLY A 33 5.23 5.49 -18.53
C GLY A 33 6.40 5.81 -17.61
N LEU A 34 6.34 6.94 -16.88
CA LEU A 34 7.36 7.32 -15.90
C LEU A 34 6.98 6.79 -14.52
N ASN A 35 7.66 5.75 -14.08
CA ASN A 35 7.38 5.11 -12.81
C ASN A 35 7.99 5.91 -11.65
N LEU A 36 7.18 6.75 -11.01
CA LEU A 36 7.54 7.53 -9.83
C LEU A 36 7.06 6.82 -8.56
N PRO A 37 7.78 6.97 -7.42
CA PRO A 37 7.34 6.43 -6.14
C PRO A 37 5.91 6.84 -5.82
N HIS A 38 5.05 5.89 -5.49
CA HIS A 38 3.68 6.15 -5.06
C HIS A 38 3.04 4.92 -4.40
N SER A 39 2.01 5.15 -3.57
CA SER A 39 1.15 4.12 -3.01
C SER A 39 -0.30 4.61 -2.98
N CYS A 40 -0.76 5.28 -1.93
CA CYS A 40 -2.17 5.63 -1.70
C CYS A 40 -2.82 6.53 -2.76
N LYS A 41 -2.07 7.31 -3.52
CA LYS A 41 -2.53 8.35 -4.48
C LYS A 41 -3.46 9.42 -3.88
N SER A 42 -3.78 9.34 -2.59
CA SER A 42 -4.70 10.22 -1.84
C SER A 42 -4.00 11.30 -1.00
N GLY A 43 -2.67 11.31 -0.98
CA GLY A 43 -1.89 12.33 -0.27
C GLY A 43 -1.59 12.02 1.20
N HIS A 44 -1.82 10.79 1.68
CA HIS A 44 -1.60 10.40 3.07
C HIS A 44 -0.25 9.74 3.33
N CYS A 45 0.17 8.79 2.47
CA CYS A 45 1.35 7.96 2.73
C CYS A 45 2.70 8.63 2.47
N ALA A 46 2.72 9.78 1.80
CA ALA A 46 3.92 10.48 1.35
C ALA A 46 4.91 9.68 0.46
N SER A 47 4.54 8.49 -0.03
CA SER A 47 5.39 7.69 -0.94
C SER A 47 5.74 8.42 -2.24
N CYS A 48 4.86 9.33 -2.71
CA CYS A 48 5.07 10.16 -3.90
C CYS A 48 5.76 11.50 -3.60
N ARG A 49 6.50 11.59 -2.48
CA ARG A 49 7.22 12.82 -2.13
C ARG A 49 8.32 13.10 -3.14
N ALA A 50 8.38 14.35 -3.58
CA ALA A 50 9.41 14.88 -4.44
C ALA A 50 9.83 16.27 -3.93
N ARG A 51 10.96 16.78 -4.38
CA ARG A 51 11.39 18.14 -4.10
C ARG A 51 11.09 19.03 -5.31
N LEU A 52 10.36 20.11 -5.09
CA LEU A 52 10.15 21.14 -6.09
C LEU A 52 11.39 22.02 -6.18
N LEU A 53 12.06 21.99 -7.32
CA LEU A 53 13.26 22.81 -7.57
C LEU A 53 12.91 24.14 -8.21
N SER A 54 11.88 24.16 -9.08
CA SER A 54 11.34 25.41 -9.65
C SER A 54 9.92 25.23 -10.15
N GLY A 55 9.20 26.36 -10.32
CA GLY A 55 7.83 26.43 -10.77
C GLY A 55 6.82 26.56 -9.61
N GLY A 56 5.54 26.64 -9.96
CA GLY A 56 4.42 26.80 -9.03
C GLY A 56 3.47 25.62 -9.08
N ILE A 57 3.02 25.18 -7.90
CA ILE A 57 1.98 24.16 -7.77
C ILE A 57 0.81 24.67 -6.93
N GLU A 58 -0.30 23.96 -6.99
CA GLU A 58 -1.41 24.11 -6.05
C GLU A 58 -1.89 22.78 -5.50
N TYR A 59 -2.55 22.84 -4.37
CA TYR A 59 -3.33 21.77 -3.76
C TYR A 59 -4.79 22.22 -3.62
N PRO A 60 -5.70 21.86 -4.53
CA PRO A 60 -7.08 22.36 -4.52
C PRO A 60 -7.86 22.06 -3.23
N ASN A 61 -7.48 20.99 -2.54
CA ASN A 61 -8.12 20.56 -1.31
C ASN A 61 -7.29 20.92 -0.04
N GLY A 62 -6.38 21.88 -0.16
CA GLY A 62 -5.44 22.24 0.91
C GLY A 62 -4.23 21.31 0.96
N LEU A 63 -3.36 21.57 1.95
CA LEU A 63 -2.13 20.80 2.13
C LEU A 63 -2.48 19.32 2.44
N PRO A 64 -1.92 18.34 1.68
CA PRO A 64 -2.20 16.93 1.91
C PRO A 64 -1.73 16.48 3.30
N LEU A 65 -2.46 15.59 3.96
CA LEU A 65 -2.14 15.11 5.32
C LEU A 65 -0.76 14.46 5.44
N GLY A 66 -0.28 13.81 4.39
CA GLY A 66 1.07 13.22 4.34
C GLY A 66 2.21 14.24 4.16
N LEU A 67 1.93 15.56 4.17
CA LEU A 67 2.92 16.62 4.02
C LEU A 67 2.74 17.66 5.12
N THR A 68 3.73 17.81 5.99
CA THR A 68 3.68 18.84 7.02
C THR A 68 3.96 20.23 6.43
N ALA A 69 3.52 21.28 7.14
CA ALA A 69 3.77 22.66 6.71
C ALA A 69 5.27 22.99 6.60
N ASP A 70 6.10 22.42 7.46
CA ASP A 70 7.54 22.65 7.43
C ASP A 70 8.22 21.89 6.28
N GLU A 71 7.76 20.69 5.97
CA GLU A 71 8.22 19.96 4.78
C GLU A 71 7.84 20.71 3.49
N ALA A 72 6.63 21.26 3.42
CA ALA A 72 6.19 22.08 2.29
C ALA A 72 7.04 23.36 2.13
N LYS A 73 7.34 24.04 3.24
CA LYS A 73 8.25 25.21 3.25
C LYS A 73 9.67 24.83 2.81
N ALA A 74 10.13 23.61 3.11
CA ALA A 74 11.42 23.08 2.66
C ALA A 74 11.43 22.67 1.18
N GLY A 75 10.32 22.90 0.45
CA GLY A 75 10.17 22.60 -0.97
C GLY A 75 9.74 21.16 -1.27
N ASN A 76 9.32 20.39 -0.29
CA ASN A 76 8.76 19.07 -0.56
C ASN A 76 7.32 19.18 -1.08
N ILE A 77 6.97 18.31 -2.01
CA ILE A 77 5.62 18.20 -2.58
C ILE A 77 5.18 16.74 -2.65
N LEU A 78 3.86 16.50 -2.65
CA LEU A 78 3.29 15.19 -2.95
C LEU A 78 2.72 15.18 -4.36
N LEU A 79 3.40 14.50 -5.28
CA LEU A 79 3.08 14.49 -6.72
C LEU A 79 1.67 13.98 -7.02
N CYS A 80 1.08 13.13 -6.16
CA CYS A 80 -0.26 12.60 -6.33
C CYS A 80 -1.38 13.64 -6.09
N GLN A 81 -1.07 14.76 -5.43
CA GLN A 81 -2.02 15.83 -5.14
C GLN A 81 -1.59 17.17 -5.74
N ALA A 82 -0.30 17.34 -6.04
CA ALA A 82 0.24 18.55 -6.65
C ALA A 82 -0.26 18.73 -8.08
N ARG A 83 -0.82 19.90 -8.37
CA ARG A 83 -1.22 20.32 -9.73
C ARG A 83 -0.33 21.46 -10.19
N ALA A 84 0.15 21.37 -11.42
CA ALA A 84 1.02 22.39 -12.00
C ALA A 84 0.25 23.69 -12.27
N ARG A 85 0.88 24.83 -11.94
CA ARG A 85 0.46 26.19 -12.26
C ARG A 85 1.43 26.90 -13.21
N SER A 86 2.58 26.31 -13.45
CA SER A 86 3.60 26.70 -14.42
C SER A 86 4.40 25.46 -14.82
N ASP A 87 5.36 25.60 -15.72
CA ASP A 87 6.38 24.58 -15.92
C ASP A 87 7.10 24.29 -14.59
N LEU A 88 7.40 23.01 -14.35
CA LEU A 88 8.00 22.54 -13.10
C LEU A 88 9.34 21.88 -13.35
N VAL A 89 10.26 22.02 -12.40
CA VAL A 89 11.41 21.13 -12.23
C VAL A 89 11.27 20.46 -10.87
N VAL A 90 11.20 19.14 -10.87
CA VAL A 90 11.07 18.33 -9.65
C VAL A 90 12.23 17.33 -9.54
N GLU A 91 12.75 17.20 -8.35
CA GLU A 91 13.71 16.13 -8.03
C GLU A 91 12.93 14.94 -7.48
N ALA A 92 12.89 13.87 -8.26
CA ALA A 92 12.23 12.63 -7.91
C ALA A 92 12.99 11.45 -8.53
N ARG A 93 13.16 10.37 -7.77
CA ARG A 93 13.82 9.16 -8.27
C ARG A 93 12.86 8.36 -9.15
N LEU A 94 13.21 8.14 -10.41
CA LEU A 94 12.53 7.14 -11.22
C LEU A 94 12.97 5.73 -10.75
N ILE A 95 12.02 4.83 -10.63
CA ILE A 95 12.31 3.46 -10.21
C ILE A 95 12.47 2.59 -11.44
N ALA A 96 13.68 2.09 -11.64
CA ALA A 96 14.04 1.27 -12.78
C ALA A 96 13.52 -0.18 -12.70
N SER A 97 13.31 -0.69 -11.48
CA SER A 97 13.06 -2.12 -11.24
C SER A 97 11.61 -2.60 -11.41
N ILE A 98 10.64 -1.68 -11.54
CA ILE A 98 9.22 -2.05 -11.79
C ILE A 98 8.85 -1.87 -13.28
N ALA A 99 9.78 -1.42 -14.11
CA ALA A 99 9.56 -1.20 -15.54
C ALA A 99 9.21 -2.47 -16.35
N ASP A 100 9.42 -3.65 -15.76
CA ASP A 100 9.18 -4.93 -16.43
C ASP A 100 7.75 -5.48 -16.24
N VAL A 101 6.90 -4.78 -15.48
CA VAL A 101 5.52 -5.22 -15.22
C VAL A 101 4.53 -4.32 -15.93
N GLU A 102 3.87 -4.88 -16.93
CA GLU A 102 2.85 -4.19 -17.72
C GLU A 102 1.57 -3.97 -16.91
N ILE A 103 1.07 -2.74 -16.86
CA ILE A 103 -0.24 -2.43 -16.29
C ILE A 103 -1.31 -2.86 -17.30
N LYS A 104 -2.18 -3.76 -16.88
CA LYS A 104 -3.28 -4.28 -17.72
C LYS A 104 -4.64 -3.93 -17.12
N THR A 105 -5.60 -3.65 -17.99
CA THR A 105 -7.01 -3.63 -17.63
C THR A 105 -7.63 -4.94 -18.10
N LEU A 106 -8.08 -5.78 -17.16
CA LEU A 106 -8.57 -7.12 -17.45
C LEU A 106 -9.97 -7.34 -16.86
N PRO A 107 -10.85 -8.07 -17.56
CA PRO A 107 -12.01 -8.65 -16.91
C PRO A 107 -11.57 -9.79 -15.99
N CYS A 108 -12.28 -9.99 -14.90
CA CYS A 108 -12.06 -11.13 -14.02
C CYS A 108 -13.38 -11.62 -13.43
N ARG A 109 -13.35 -12.78 -12.81
CA ARG A 109 -14.48 -13.39 -12.14
C ARG A 109 -14.12 -13.67 -10.68
N ILE A 110 -15.02 -13.39 -9.77
CA ILE A 110 -14.91 -13.87 -8.39
C ILE A 110 -15.00 -15.41 -8.43
N ALA A 111 -13.88 -16.07 -8.14
CA ALA A 111 -13.83 -17.54 -8.13
C ALA A 111 -14.30 -18.10 -6.79
N ARG A 112 -13.93 -17.44 -5.69
CA ARG A 112 -14.24 -17.88 -4.33
C ARG A 112 -14.27 -16.67 -3.38
N LEU A 113 -15.12 -16.78 -2.36
CA LEU A 113 -15.22 -15.84 -1.23
C LEU A 113 -15.12 -16.66 0.06
N VAL A 114 -14.24 -16.25 0.96
CA VAL A 114 -14.04 -16.90 2.26
C VAL A 114 -14.11 -15.83 3.35
N PRO A 115 -15.08 -15.86 4.27
CA PRO A 115 -15.06 -14.97 5.43
C PRO A 115 -13.85 -15.28 6.32
N LEU A 116 -13.00 -14.29 6.57
CA LEU A 116 -11.86 -14.39 7.48
C LEU A 116 -12.19 -13.83 8.86
N ALA A 117 -13.05 -12.80 8.91
CA ALA A 117 -13.58 -12.17 10.10
C ALA A 117 -14.99 -11.62 9.79
N PRO A 118 -15.76 -11.17 10.78
CA PRO A 118 -17.10 -10.61 10.55
C PRO A 118 -17.13 -9.46 9.54
N ASP A 119 -16.02 -8.71 9.42
CA ASP A 119 -15.87 -7.58 8.52
C ASP A 119 -14.72 -7.74 7.51
N VAL A 120 -14.11 -8.93 7.38
CA VAL A 120 -13.03 -9.19 6.41
C VAL A 120 -13.37 -10.39 5.53
N MET A 121 -13.33 -10.16 4.22
CA MET A 121 -13.54 -11.18 3.19
C MET A 121 -12.26 -11.43 2.41
N GLN A 122 -11.85 -12.68 2.31
CA GLN A 122 -10.84 -13.13 1.35
C GLN A 122 -11.52 -13.36 0.00
N VAL A 123 -11.06 -12.67 -1.01
CA VAL A 123 -11.63 -12.67 -2.36
C VAL A 123 -10.61 -13.27 -3.31
N PHE A 124 -10.99 -14.32 -4.01
CA PHE A 124 -10.16 -14.91 -5.06
C PHE A 124 -10.71 -14.53 -6.43
N LEU A 125 -9.86 -13.91 -7.25
CA LEU A 125 -10.21 -13.48 -8.60
C LEU A 125 -9.53 -14.39 -9.63
N ARG A 126 -10.30 -14.88 -10.59
CA ARG A 126 -9.81 -15.63 -11.74
C ARG A 126 -9.78 -14.74 -12.96
N LEU A 127 -8.60 -14.66 -13.60
CA LEU A 127 -8.42 -14.04 -14.90
C LEU A 127 -8.91 -14.96 -16.03
N PRO A 128 -9.16 -14.43 -17.26
CA PRO A 128 -9.35 -15.26 -18.44
C PRO A 128 -8.14 -16.18 -18.68
N ALA A 129 -8.37 -17.40 -19.17
CA ALA A 129 -7.31 -18.41 -19.32
C ALA A 129 -6.13 -18.00 -20.23
N VAL A 130 -6.35 -17.02 -21.10
CA VAL A 130 -5.34 -16.48 -22.02
C VAL A 130 -4.58 -15.27 -21.46
N GLU A 131 -4.95 -14.82 -20.26
CA GLU A 131 -4.39 -13.62 -19.63
C GLU A 131 -3.64 -13.97 -18.34
N THR A 132 -2.54 -13.27 -18.14
CA THR A 132 -1.78 -13.30 -16.89
C THR A 132 -1.50 -11.89 -16.42
N MET A 133 -1.51 -11.69 -15.12
CA MET A 133 -1.04 -10.47 -14.49
C MET A 133 0.26 -10.75 -13.74
N ARG A 134 1.38 -10.29 -14.28
CA ARG A 134 2.66 -10.31 -13.55
C ARG A 134 2.64 -9.19 -12.53
N PHE A 135 3.14 -9.43 -11.33
CA PHE A 135 3.24 -8.43 -10.26
C PHE A 135 4.40 -8.76 -9.33
N HIS A 136 4.81 -7.80 -8.51
CA HIS A 136 5.74 -8.02 -7.40
C HIS A 136 4.97 -8.15 -6.09
N ALA A 137 5.47 -8.98 -5.17
CA ALA A 137 4.88 -9.14 -3.84
C ALA A 137 4.78 -7.78 -3.12
N GLY A 138 3.57 -7.46 -2.64
CA GLY A 138 3.24 -6.18 -2.02
C GLY A 138 2.57 -5.15 -2.92
N GLN A 139 2.49 -5.40 -4.24
CA GLN A 139 1.72 -4.55 -5.14
C GLN A 139 0.19 -4.71 -4.96
N TYR A 140 -0.57 -3.77 -5.50
CA TYR A 140 -2.02 -3.73 -5.46
C TYR A 140 -2.64 -3.63 -6.86
N LEU A 141 -3.94 -3.84 -6.94
CA LEU A 141 -4.75 -3.60 -8.12
C LEU A 141 -5.94 -2.70 -7.79
N ASP A 142 -6.49 -2.07 -8.81
CA ASP A 142 -7.73 -1.30 -8.73
C ASP A 142 -8.90 -2.15 -9.26
N ILE A 143 -9.97 -2.24 -8.51
CA ILE A 143 -11.28 -2.70 -9.00
C ILE A 143 -11.98 -1.49 -9.61
N LEU A 144 -12.35 -1.61 -10.89
CA LEU A 144 -13.02 -0.56 -11.64
C LEU A 144 -14.54 -0.64 -11.42
N LEU A 145 -15.12 0.44 -10.93
CA LEU A 145 -16.55 0.56 -10.65
C LEU A 145 -17.22 1.50 -11.64
N ASP A 146 -18.55 1.45 -11.69
CA ASP A 146 -19.36 2.35 -12.51
C ASP A 146 -19.07 3.82 -12.19
N GLY A 147 -19.19 4.67 -13.21
CA GLY A 147 -18.90 6.10 -13.12
C GLY A 147 -17.42 6.44 -12.97
N GLY A 148 -16.51 5.55 -13.42
CA GLY A 148 -15.06 5.79 -13.43
C GLY A 148 -14.40 5.71 -12.06
N ARG A 149 -15.12 5.25 -11.04
CA ARG A 149 -14.57 5.07 -9.68
C ARG A 149 -13.67 3.86 -9.60
N ARG A 150 -12.74 3.89 -8.66
CA ARG A 150 -11.76 2.82 -8.43
C ARG A 150 -11.66 2.51 -6.94
N ARG A 151 -11.37 1.25 -6.62
CA ARG A 151 -11.04 0.80 -5.26
C ARG A 151 -9.80 -0.06 -5.31
N SER A 152 -8.78 0.37 -4.60
CA SER A 152 -7.47 -0.27 -4.56
C SER A 152 -7.44 -1.35 -3.49
N PHE A 153 -6.90 -2.53 -3.85
CA PHE A 153 -6.70 -3.65 -2.94
C PHE A 153 -5.34 -4.29 -3.19
N SER A 154 -4.58 -4.48 -2.11
CA SER A 154 -3.29 -5.18 -2.18
C SER A 154 -3.49 -6.64 -2.55
N ILE A 155 -2.59 -7.16 -3.38
CA ILE A 155 -2.56 -8.58 -3.75
C ILE A 155 -1.91 -9.34 -2.59
N ALA A 156 -2.62 -10.31 -2.03
CA ALA A 156 -2.23 -11.03 -0.82
C ALA A 156 -1.47 -12.33 -1.09
N ASN A 157 -1.58 -12.91 -2.29
CA ASN A 157 -0.78 -14.08 -2.71
C ASN A 157 0.56 -13.64 -3.31
N PRO A 158 1.58 -14.52 -3.29
CA PRO A 158 2.87 -14.22 -3.93
C PRO A 158 2.78 -14.33 -5.47
N PRO A 159 3.72 -13.69 -6.21
CA PRO A 159 3.72 -13.71 -7.67
C PRO A 159 3.81 -15.10 -8.32
N HIS A 160 4.47 -16.05 -7.64
CA HIS A 160 4.64 -17.41 -8.14
C HIS A 160 3.43 -18.33 -7.89
N ASP A 161 2.42 -17.86 -7.14
CA ASP A 161 1.14 -18.54 -6.89
C ASP A 161 0.00 -17.65 -7.43
N SER A 162 -0.04 -17.44 -8.75
CA SER A 162 -0.89 -16.44 -9.39
C SER A 162 -2.04 -17.03 -10.22
N ASP A 163 -2.40 -18.29 -10.03
CA ASP A 163 -3.58 -18.91 -10.66
C ASP A 163 -4.88 -18.18 -10.31
N LEU A 164 -4.93 -17.68 -9.09
CA LEU A 164 -5.97 -16.78 -8.60
C LEU A 164 -5.30 -15.59 -7.91
N LEU A 165 -5.79 -14.39 -8.17
CA LEU A 165 -5.39 -13.22 -7.39
C LEU A 165 -6.19 -13.19 -6.09
N GLU A 166 -5.50 -13.11 -4.96
CA GLU A 166 -6.09 -13.06 -3.63
C GLU A 166 -6.12 -11.63 -3.10
N LEU A 167 -7.26 -11.20 -2.58
CA LEU A 167 -7.43 -9.88 -1.93
C LEU A 167 -8.06 -10.08 -0.55
N HIS A 168 -7.65 -9.27 0.43
CA HIS A 168 -8.33 -9.17 1.72
C HIS A 168 -9.12 -7.89 1.78
N VAL A 169 -10.44 -8.00 1.78
CA VAL A 169 -11.35 -6.86 1.68
C VAL A 169 -12.08 -6.64 3.00
N ARG A 170 -11.81 -5.52 3.66
CA ARG A 170 -12.57 -5.10 4.85
C ARG A 170 -13.85 -4.40 4.43
N LYS A 171 -14.96 -4.74 5.10
CA LYS A 171 -16.25 -4.09 4.93
C LYS A 171 -16.20 -2.65 5.44
N VAL A 172 -16.55 -1.71 4.58
CA VAL A 172 -16.74 -0.32 4.94
C VAL A 172 -18.24 -0.03 4.88
N VAL A 173 -18.82 0.44 5.98
CA VAL A 173 -20.23 0.78 6.05
C VAL A 173 -20.54 1.91 5.06
N GLY A 174 -21.56 1.72 4.20
CA GLY A 174 -21.86 2.63 3.10
C GLY A 174 -20.91 2.55 1.91
N GLY A 175 -19.94 1.66 1.94
CA GLY A 175 -18.98 1.45 0.84
C GLY A 175 -19.64 0.78 -0.36
N ARG A 176 -19.65 1.46 -1.51
CA ARG A 176 -20.36 1.00 -2.73
C ARG A 176 -19.82 -0.30 -3.34
N PHE A 177 -18.62 -0.72 -2.99
CA PHE A 177 -18.06 -1.99 -3.39
C PHE A 177 -18.00 -2.97 -2.23
N THR A 178 -17.40 -2.54 -1.11
CA THR A 178 -17.10 -3.45 0.00
C THR A 178 -18.36 -3.95 0.69
N GLU A 179 -19.40 -3.13 0.85
CA GLU A 179 -20.65 -3.56 1.50
C GLU A 179 -21.43 -4.56 0.63
N PRO A 180 -21.71 -4.30 -0.68
CA PRO A 180 -22.33 -5.29 -1.56
C PRO A 180 -21.56 -6.60 -1.70
N LEU A 181 -20.21 -6.55 -1.62
CA LEU A 181 -19.36 -7.72 -1.75
C LEU A 181 -19.72 -8.83 -0.75
N PHE A 182 -20.13 -8.46 0.48
CA PHE A 182 -20.49 -9.43 1.52
C PHE A 182 -21.82 -10.17 1.24
N GLY A 183 -22.62 -9.68 0.28
CA GLY A 183 -23.82 -10.37 -0.23
C GLY A 183 -23.63 -10.96 -1.63
N THR A 184 -22.43 -10.85 -2.21
CA THR A 184 -22.13 -11.30 -3.57
C THR A 184 -21.82 -12.79 -3.58
N SER A 185 -22.14 -13.45 -4.71
CA SER A 185 -21.85 -14.87 -4.92
C SER A 185 -20.64 -15.08 -5.86
N PRO A 186 -19.92 -16.19 -5.75
CA PRO A 186 -18.97 -16.62 -6.75
C PRO A 186 -19.57 -16.61 -8.15
N GLY A 187 -18.78 -16.28 -9.16
CA GLY A 187 -19.21 -16.15 -10.55
C GLY A 187 -19.41 -14.71 -11.01
N SER A 188 -19.55 -13.75 -10.09
CA SER A 188 -19.72 -12.33 -10.42
C SER A 188 -18.52 -11.78 -11.20
N LEU A 189 -18.82 -10.97 -12.22
CA LEU A 189 -17.83 -10.36 -13.09
C LEU A 189 -17.37 -9.01 -12.51
N LEU A 190 -16.07 -8.75 -12.58
CA LEU A 190 -15.44 -7.49 -12.22
C LEU A 190 -14.48 -7.07 -13.35
N ARG A 191 -14.06 -5.83 -13.32
CA ARG A 191 -12.93 -5.34 -14.10
C ARG A 191 -11.88 -4.83 -13.15
N ILE A 192 -10.63 -5.20 -13.41
CA ILE A 192 -9.48 -4.79 -12.62
C ILE A 192 -8.45 -4.09 -13.50
N GLU A 193 -7.65 -3.26 -12.89
CA GLU A 193 -6.48 -2.64 -13.52
C GLU A 193 -5.30 -2.72 -12.57
N GLY A 194 -4.15 -3.08 -13.08
CA GLY A 194 -2.93 -3.21 -12.30
C GLY A 194 -1.84 -4.00 -13.01
N PRO A 195 -0.78 -4.36 -12.28
CA PRO A 195 -0.55 -4.03 -10.88
C PRO A 195 -0.02 -2.61 -10.71
N PHE A 196 -0.22 -2.07 -9.50
CA PHE A 196 0.26 -0.76 -9.10
C PHE A 196 1.07 -0.85 -7.80
N GLY A 197 1.74 0.25 -7.45
CA GLY A 197 2.43 0.42 -6.19
C GLY A 197 3.89 0.00 -6.23
N GLN A 198 4.61 0.50 -5.22
CA GLN A 198 6.06 0.33 -5.06
C GLN A 198 6.42 -0.17 -3.68
N PHE A 199 5.42 -0.61 -2.95
CA PHE A 199 5.58 -1.29 -1.69
C PHE A 199 6.00 -2.73 -1.97
N VAL A 200 7.29 -2.91 -2.35
CA VAL A 200 7.87 -4.20 -2.73
C VAL A 200 9.13 -4.46 -1.91
N CYS A 201 9.39 -5.73 -1.66
CA CYS A 201 10.55 -6.12 -0.87
C CYS A 201 11.87 -5.80 -1.60
N GLN A 202 12.86 -5.29 -0.84
CA GLN A 202 14.23 -5.11 -1.31
C GLN A 202 14.98 -6.45 -1.17
N GLU A 203 14.85 -7.31 -2.16
CA GLU A 203 15.40 -8.68 -2.12
C GLU A 203 16.93 -8.73 -2.02
N GLN A 204 17.61 -7.71 -2.57
CA GLN A 204 19.08 -7.63 -2.51
C GLN A 204 19.60 -7.16 -1.14
N SER A 205 18.75 -6.69 -0.25
CA SER A 205 19.13 -6.31 1.10
C SER A 205 19.34 -7.55 1.96
N THR A 206 20.37 -7.52 2.79
CA THR A 206 20.66 -8.57 3.80
C THR A 206 20.20 -8.16 5.20
N ALA A 207 19.66 -6.97 5.37
CA ALA A 207 19.18 -6.48 6.64
C ALA A 207 17.98 -7.31 7.16
N PRO A 208 17.85 -7.52 8.47
CA PRO A 208 16.67 -8.13 9.03
C PRO A 208 15.42 -7.32 8.67
N LEU A 209 14.29 -8.03 8.48
CA LEU A 209 13.01 -7.43 8.13
C LEU A 209 12.19 -7.17 9.39
N LEU A 210 11.65 -5.97 9.50
CA LEU A 210 10.63 -5.62 10.48
C LEU A 210 9.35 -5.26 9.72
N MET A 211 8.35 -6.15 9.78
CA MET A 211 7.09 -6.01 9.07
C MET A 211 5.97 -5.66 10.05
N ILE A 212 5.23 -4.58 9.78
CA ILE A 212 4.20 -4.05 10.67
C ILE A 212 2.89 -3.94 9.91
N ALA A 213 1.94 -4.78 10.25
CA ALA A 213 0.58 -4.76 9.71
C ALA A 213 -0.36 -3.99 10.63
N GLY A 214 -1.32 -3.26 10.05
CA GLY A 214 -2.50 -2.76 10.73
C GLY A 214 -3.76 -3.30 10.06
N GLY A 215 -4.53 -4.14 10.74
CA GLY A 215 -5.74 -4.75 10.16
C GLY A 215 -5.46 -5.47 8.85
N THR A 216 -6.15 -5.08 7.76
CA THR A 216 -5.93 -5.65 6.41
C THR A 216 -4.62 -5.22 5.74
N GLY A 217 -3.82 -4.38 6.39
CA GLY A 217 -2.42 -4.15 6.00
C GLY A 217 -1.57 -5.42 6.03
N PHE A 218 -2.09 -6.49 6.62
CA PHE A 218 -1.50 -7.81 6.51
C PHE A 218 -1.47 -8.35 5.07
N ALA A 219 -2.42 -8.00 4.20
CA ALA A 219 -2.51 -8.53 2.84
C ALA A 219 -1.22 -8.37 2.00
N PRO A 220 -0.67 -7.15 1.80
CA PRO A 220 0.59 -7.00 1.05
C PRO A 220 1.77 -7.64 1.77
N LEU A 221 1.80 -7.61 3.10
CA LEU A 221 2.85 -8.27 3.88
C LEU A 221 2.76 -9.80 3.80
N LYS A 222 1.57 -10.38 3.73
CA LYS A 222 1.35 -11.81 3.46
C LYS A 222 1.97 -12.21 2.13
N SER A 223 1.71 -11.44 1.07
CA SER A 223 2.32 -11.65 -0.24
C SER A 223 3.84 -11.65 -0.17
N MET A 224 4.43 -10.64 0.51
CA MET A 224 5.88 -10.54 0.71
C MET A 224 6.42 -11.69 1.54
N LEU A 225 5.79 -12.02 2.67
CA LEU A 225 6.21 -13.12 3.56
C LEU A 225 6.25 -14.44 2.80
N ARG A 226 5.17 -14.81 2.12
CA ARG A 226 5.13 -16.04 1.33
C ARG A 226 6.19 -16.04 0.23
N HIS A 227 6.34 -14.91 -0.48
CA HIS A 227 7.35 -14.79 -1.53
C HIS A 227 8.77 -15.02 -1.00
N LEU A 228 9.10 -14.44 0.15
CA LEU A 228 10.42 -14.55 0.76
C LEU A 228 10.67 -15.94 1.36
N LEU A 229 9.71 -16.45 2.13
CA LEU A 229 9.84 -17.73 2.83
C LEU A 229 9.86 -18.91 1.86
N GLU A 230 8.95 -18.92 0.89
CA GLU A 230 8.88 -19.97 -0.15
C GLU A 230 10.03 -19.82 -1.17
N GLY A 231 10.58 -18.61 -1.35
CA GLY A 231 11.77 -18.33 -2.14
C GLY A 231 13.11 -18.69 -1.45
N GLY A 232 13.07 -19.15 -0.20
CA GLY A 232 14.27 -19.59 0.54
C GLY A 232 15.15 -18.46 1.06
N ILE A 233 14.60 -17.28 1.28
CA ILE A 233 15.32 -16.15 1.89
C ILE A 233 15.62 -16.46 3.35
N ASP A 234 16.90 -16.46 3.71
CA ASP A 234 17.40 -16.79 5.05
C ASP A 234 17.84 -15.53 5.82
N ARG A 235 16.94 -14.54 5.95
CA ARG A 235 17.18 -13.38 6.79
C ARG A 235 16.10 -13.29 7.88
N PRO A 236 16.43 -12.79 9.09
CA PRO A 236 15.44 -12.70 10.17
C PRO A 236 14.26 -11.83 9.77
N ILE A 237 13.04 -12.30 10.02
CA ILE A 237 11.79 -11.60 9.75
C ILE A 237 11.01 -11.49 11.06
N GLN A 238 10.63 -10.29 11.42
CA GLN A 238 9.79 -10.02 12.58
C GLN A 238 8.49 -9.38 12.10
N LEU A 239 7.38 -10.10 12.30
CA LEU A 239 6.05 -9.62 11.98
C LEU A 239 5.35 -9.13 13.24
N TYR A 240 4.93 -7.88 13.24
CA TYR A 240 4.00 -7.31 14.22
C TYR A 240 2.66 -7.02 13.53
N TRP A 241 1.57 -7.51 14.10
CA TRP A 241 0.25 -7.29 13.53
C TRP A 241 -0.66 -6.61 14.54
N GLY A 242 -0.92 -5.30 14.34
CA GLY A 242 -1.85 -4.50 15.13
C GLY A 242 -3.29 -4.77 14.72
N ALA A 243 -4.12 -5.08 15.70
CA ALA A 243 -5.55 -5.30 15.57
C ALA A 243 -6.28 -4.72 16.78
N ARG A 244 -7.60 -4.55 16.71
CA ARG A 244 -8.39 -4.12 17.87
C ARG A 244 -8.50 -5.23 18.91
N ASN A 245 -8.90 -6.41 18.45
CA ASN A 245 -9.12 -7.60 19.27
C ASN A 245 -8.51 -8.84 18.61
N ALA A 246 -8.39 -9.95 19.32
CA ALA A 246 -7.80 -11.19 18.83
C ALA A 246 -8.49 -11.75 17.57
N GLN A 247 -9.82 -11.62 17.48
CA GLN A 247 -10.57 -12.07 16.30
C GLN A 247 -10.26 -11.26 15.02
N ASP A 248 -9.72 -10.04 15.17
CA ASP A 248 -9.33 -9.17 14.05
C ASP A 248 -7.94 -9.57 13.48
N VAL A 249 -7.20 -10.46 14.16
CA VAL A 249 -5.99 -11.14 13.67
C VAL A 249 -6.44 -12.40 12.90
N TYR A 250 -7.11 -12.19 11.81
CA TYR A 250 -7.96 -13.16 11.12
C TYR A 250 -7.22 -14.36 10.46
N GLU A 251 -5.92 -14.33 10.32
CA GLU A 251 -5.06 -15.42 9.86
C GLU A 251 -3.98 -15.78 10.89
N ASP A 252 -4.25 -15.59 12.18
CA ASP A 252 -3.35 -15.89 13.29
C ASP A 252 -2.79 -17.33 13.21
N ALA A 253 -3.66 -18.30 13.02
CA ALA A 253 -3.29 -19.71 12.91
C ALA A 253 -2.34 -19.99 11.73
N LEU A 254 -2.54 -19.31 10.59
CA LEU A 254 -1.68 -19.42 9.41
C LEU A 254 -0.26 -18.91 9.69
N VAL A 255 -0.16 -17.74 10.35
CA VAL A 255 1.15 -17.17 10.69
C VAL A 255 1.89 -18.06 11.71
N LEU A 256 1.19 -18.62 12.69
CA LEU A 256 1.76 -19.58 13.65
C LEU A 256 2.23 -20.88 12.97
N GLU A 257 1.56 -21.33 11.93
CA GLU A 257 2.02 -22.45 11.11
C GLU A 257 3.33 -22.10 10.39
N TRP A 258 3.41 -20.91 9.79
CA TRP A 258 4.65 -20.45 9.16
C TRP A 258 5.82 -20.33 10.14
N MET A 259 5.61 -19.85 11.37
CA MET A 259 6.65 -19.83 12.40
C MET A 259 7.20 -21.23 12.73
N ARG A 260 6.38 -22.27 12.65
CA ARG A 260 6.85 -23.65 12.85
C ARG A 260 7.68 -24.17 11.69
N MET A 261 7.34 -23.75 10.46
CA MET A 261 8.06 -24.16 9.24
C MET A 261 9.31 -23.34 8.98
N TYR A 262 9.32 -22.07 9.40
CA TYR A 262 10.36 -21.09 9.08
C TYR A 262 10.93 -20.45 10.36
N PRO A 263 12.01 -21.02 10.93
CA PRO A 263 12.58 -20.56 12.21
C PRO A 263 13.05 -19.10 12.22
N GLN A 264 13.34 -18.52 11.05
CA GLN A 264 13.72 -17.11 10.90
C GLN A 264 12.54 -16.12 11.06
N LEU A 265 11.29 -16.61 11.10
CA LEU A 265 10.08 -15.80 11.30
C LEU A 265 9.69 -15.76 12.77
N THR A 266 9.50 -14.56 13.30
CA THR A 266 8.83 -14.32 14.59
C THR A 266 7.56 -13.51 14.38
N PHE A 267 6.58 -13.72 15.27
CA PHE A 267 5.29 -13.05 15.17
C PHE A 267 4.79 -12.54 16.52
N THR A 268 4.29 -11.32 16.53
CA THR A 268 3.62 -10.69 17.66
C THR A 268 2.32 -10.03 17.19
N ALA A 269 1.19 -10.48 17.69
CA ALA A 269 -0.08 -9.79 17.54
C ALA A 269 -0.24 -8.74 18.64
N VAL A 270 -0.61 -7.51 18.28
CA VAL A 270 -0.77 -6.40 19.24
C VAL A 270 -2.21 -5.90 19.23
N LEU A 271 -2.88 -5.98 20.39
CA LEU A 271 -4.30 -5.74 20.54
C LEU A 271 -4.55 -4.39 21.24
N SER A 272 -5.19 -3.45 20.54
CA SER A 272 -5.37 -2.07 21.04
C SER A 272 -6.61 -1.87 21.90
N GLU A 273 -7.62 -2.73 21.78
CA GLU A 273 -8.90 -2.62 22.52
C GLU A 273 -9.15 -3.79 23.47
N ALA A 274 -8.31 -4.83 23.43
CA ALA A 274 -8.41 -5.95 24.37
C ALA A 274 -7.90 -5.55 25.75
N THR A 275 -8.54 -6.05 26.80
CA THR A 275 -8.14 -5.80 28.20
C THR A 275 -7.24 -6.91 28.75
N GLN A 276 -7.18 -8.05 28.09
CA GLN A 276 -6.32 -9.20 28.45
C GLN A 276 -5.98 -10.02 27.22
N THR A 277 -4.93 -10.80 27.31
CA THR A 277 -4.49 -11.73 26.24
C THR A 277 -4.50 -13.16 26.74
N ASN A 278 -4.86 -14.09 25.85
CA ASN A 278 -4.91 -15.52 26.14
C ASN A 278 -3.84 -16.33 25.39
N ALA A 279 -2.99 -15.67 24.61
CA ALA A 279 -1.92 -16.29 23.83
C ALA A 279 -0.58 -15.61 24.09
N SER A 280 0.50 -16.40 24.14
CA SER A 280 1.85 -15.91 24.44
C SER A 280 2.42 -14.94 23.40
N HIS A 281 1.92 -15.03 22.16
CA HIS A 281 2.30 -14.13 21.06
C HIS A 281 1.41 -12.89 20.97
N HIS A 282 0.41 -12.72 21.87
CA HIS A 282 -0.42 -11.53 21.95
C HIS A 282 0.12 -10.54 22.97
N ARG A 283 0.11 -9.27 22.62
CA ARG A 283 0.45 -8.14 23.51
C ARG A 283 -0.63 -7.09 23.45
N LEU A 284 -0.75 -6.28 24.51
CA LEU A 284 -1.68 -5.15 24.58
C LEU A 284 -1.00 -3.85 24.20
N GLY A 285 -1.74 -2.94 23.56
CA GLY A 285 -1.30 -1.59 23.24
C GLY A 285 -1.33 -1.26 21.76
N TRP A 286 -0.63 -0.21 21.39
CA TRP A 286 -0.48 0.21 19.99
C TRP A 286 0.74 -0.48 19.37
N VAL A 287 0.58 -1.05 18.18
CA VAL A 287 1.63 -1.85 17.54
C VAL A 287 2.95 -1.08 17.37
N HIS A 288 2.91 0.18 17.00
CA HIS A 288 4.12 1.00 16.83
C HIS A 288 4.84 1.25 18.16
N GLU A 289 4.12 1.39 19.28
CA GLU A 289 4.70 1.54 20.62
C GLU A 289 5.35 0.25 21.10
N VAL A 290 4.69 -0.89 20.86
CA VAL A 290 5.23 -2.22 21.20
C VAL A 290 6.52 -2.48 20.43
N VAL A 291 6.57 -2.16 19.13
CA VAL A 291 7.79 -2.26 18.33
C VAL A 291 8.91 -1.39 18.91
N LEU A 292 8.61 -0.15 19.29
CA LEU A 292 9.61 0.76 19.87
C LEU A 292 10.10 0.31 21.27
N ALA A 293 9.26 -0.40 22.02
CA ALA A 293 9.65 -0.99 23.30
C ALA A 293 10.58 -2.21 23.11
N ASP A 294 10.33 -3.02 22.07
CA ASP A 294 11.15 -4.20 21.78
C ASP A 294 12.46 -3.84 21.09
N HIS A 295 12.47 -2.75 20.33
CA HIS A 295 13.63 -2.30 19.54
C HIS A 295 14.09 -0.90 19.95
N PRO A 296 15.06 -0.76 20.85
CA PRO A 296 15.65 0.53 21.21
C PRO A 296 16.25 1.28 20.02
N THR A 297 16.70 0.55 18.99
CA THR A 297 17.16 1.07 17.69
C THR A 297 16.56 0.31 16.54
N LEU A 298 16.20 1.03 15.48
CA LEU A 298 15.67 0.48 14.24
C LEU A 298 16.67 0.56 13.08
N ALA A 299 17.88 1.06 13.35
CA ALA A 299 18.92 1.24 12.34
C ALA A 299 19.29 -0.04 11.55
N PRO A 300 19.29 -1.26 12.14
CA PRO A 300 19.62 -2.46 11.41
C PRO A 300 18.54 -2.92 10.41
N PHE A 301 17.28 -2.49 10.58
CA PHE A 301 16.15 -3.09 9.90
C PHE A 301 15.79 -2.42 8.57
N ASP A 302 15.28 -3.25 7.65
CA ASP A 302 14.36 -2.80 6.61
C ASP A 302 12.94 -2.85 7.19
N VAL A 303 12.32 -1.70 7.37
CA VAL A 303 11.01 -1.58 8.01
C VAL A 303 9.91 -1.44 6.95
N TYR A 304 8.96 -2.36 6.95
CA TYR A 304 7.80 -2.37 6.07
C TYR A 304 6.54 -2.20 6.90
N ALA A 305 5.76 -1.16 6.63
CA ALA A 305 4.53 -0.89 7.36
C ALA A 305 3.34 -0.72 6.41
N ALA A 306 2.28 -1.49 6.63
CA ALA A 306 1.05 -1.41 5.84
C ALA A 306 -0.19 -1.37 6.74
N GLY A 307 -1.15 -0.51 6.41
CA GLY A 307 -2.39 -0.39 7.18
C GLY A 307 -3.02 1.00 7.15
N PRO A 308 -3.88 1.32 8.13
CA PRO A 308 -4.61 2.58 8.14
C PRO A 308 -3.67 3.80 8.29
N PRO A 309 -4.08 4.97 7.79
CA PRO A 309 -3.27 6.20 7.82
C PRO A 309 -2.72 6.52 9.21
N ALA A 310 -3.52 6.38 10.27
CA ALA A 310 -3.09 6.66 11.64
C ALA A 310 -1.86 5.83 12.07
N LEU A 311 -1.79 4.55 11.66
CA LEU A 311 -0.61 3.71 11.92
C LEU A 311 0.62 4.23 11.17
N VAL A 312 0.47 4.50 9.87
CA VAL A 312 1.57 4.96 9.03
C VAL A 312 2.09 6.32 9.51
N GLU A 313 1.21 7.22 9.91
CA GLU A 313 1.57 8.52 10.48
C GLU A 313 2.33 8.39 11.80
N ALA A 314 1.86 7.53 12.72
CA ALA A 314 2.53 7.27 13.99
C ALA A 314 3.96 6.72 13.78
N ILE A 315 4.12 5.77 12.85
CA ILE A 315 5.43 5.20 12.50
C ILE A 315 6.34 6.28 11.89
N ARG A 316 5.82 7.08 10.96
CA ARG A 316 6.59 8.17 10.33
C ARG A 316 7.05 9.22 11.33
N ALA A 317 6.22 9.51 12.33
CA ALA A 317 6.55 10.51 13.37
C ALA A 317 7.60 10.00 14.37
N THR A 318 7.63 8.69 14.65
CA THR A 318 8.39 8.16 15.80
C THR A 318 9.62 7.34 15.41
N PHE A 319 9.58 6.54 14.32
CA PHE A 319 10.63 5.60 13.97
C PHE A 319 11.95 6.25 13.49
N PRO A 320 11.95 7.40 12.76
CA PRO A 320 13.18 8.07 12.37
C PRO A 320 14.06 8.46 13.56
N ALA A 321 13.45 8.86 14.68
CA ALA A 321 14.17 9.19 15.93
C ALA A 321 14.86 7.96 16.57
N ARG A 322 14.50 6.74 16.15
CA ARG A 322 15.14 5.48 16.56
C ARG A 322 16.09 4.92 15.49
N GLY A 323 16.47 5.74 14.51
CA GLY A 323 17.44 5.39 13.47
C GLY A 323 16.88 4.61 12.28
N ALA A 324 15.55 4.51 12.13
CA ALA A 324 14.93 3.86 10.98
C ALA A 324 15.19 4.67 9.70
N ALA A 325 16.23 4.33 8.96
CA ALA A 325 16.59 4.99 7.71
C ALA A 325 15.89 4.37 6.48
N ARG A 326 15.53 3.10 6.55
CA ARG A 326 14.88 2.34 5.47
C ARG A 326 13.45 2.01 5.88
N LEU A 327 12.53 2.92 5.59
CA LEU A 327 11.10 2.84 5.89
C LEU A 327 10.31 2.78 4.59
N PHE A 328 9.50 1.73 4.44
CA PHE A 328 8.61 1.51 3.31
C PHE A 328 7.17 1.45 3.82
N PHE A 329 6.26 2.15 3.14
CA PHE A 329 4.88 2.30 3.61
C PHE A 329 3.86 1.96 2.53
N ASP A 330 2.77 1.31 2.95
CA ASP A 330 1.52 1.24 2.20
C ASP A 330 0.36 1.70 3.11
N SER A 331 -0.21 2.86 2.80
CA SER A 331 -1.29 3.46 3.59
C SER A 331 -2.63 3.22 2.93
N PHE A 332 -3.55 2.60 3.66
CA PHE A 332 -4.89 2.27 3.20
C PHE A 332 -5.86 3.40 3.50
N ASP A 333 -6.10 4.24 2.51
CA ASP A 333 -7.12 5.28 2.64
C ASP A 333 -8.49 4.74 2.25
N TYR A 334 -9.47 4.97 3.12
CA TYR A 334 -10.86 4.70 2.79
C TYR A 334 -11.39 5.85 1.93
N ALA A 335 -11.44 5.65 0.60
CA ALA A 335 -12.08 6.61 -0.27
C ALA A 335 -13.55 6.75 0.14
N SER A 336 -13.89 7.85 0.84
CA SER A 336 -15.28 8.22 1.09
C SER A 336 -15.94 8.51 -0.24
N ASP A 337 -17.03 7.79 -0.56
CA ASP A 337 -17.84 8.16 -1.70
C ASP A 337 -18.46 9.54 -1.44
N PRO A 338 -18.40 10.49 -2.39
CA PRO A 338 -19.09 11.76 -2.22
C PRO A 338 -20.57 11.47 -1.96
N LYS A 339 -21.15 12.12 -0.93
CA LYS A 339 -22.58 12.05 -0.69
C LYS A 339 -23.29 12.49 -1.97
N PRO A 340 -24.37 11.79 -2.40
CA PRO A 340 -25.17 12.29 -3.49
C PRO A 340 -25.57 13.72 -3.17
N VAL A 341 -25.32 14.63 -4.10
CA VAL A 341 -25.90 16.00 -4.04
C VAL A 341 -27.39 15.80 -4.13
N ALA A 342 -28.11 16.17 -3.06
CA ALA A 342 -29.55 16.08 -2.96
C ALA A 342 -30.22 17.05 -3.94
#